data_d34d7b6f286061a20daaa1fc6763a58d
#
_entry.id   d34d7b6f286061a20daaa1fc6763a58d
#
_cell.length_a   1.000
_cell.length_b   1.000
_cell.length_c   1.000
_cell.angle_alpha   90.00
_cell.angle_beta   90.00
_cell.angle_gamma   90.00
#
_symmetry.space_group_name_H-M   'P 1'
#
loop_
_entity.id
_entity.type
_entity.pdbx_description
1 polymer ?
#
loop_
_entity_poly.entity_id
_entity_poly.type
_entity_poly.pdbx_seq_one_letter_code
_entity_poly.pdbx_strand_id
1 'polypeptide(L)'
;GHGAKLIEAHLGENSPSTSMKWSTHLQEPQLGTGHALMQVKDGLEGFQGDLIVTVGDAPLLKGDTLQSLVRKHREDDAMVTVLSAIVEDPKSYGRVVRDSQNQITAIVEAKDATEEQIRICEVNAAIYCLKWPEVEAGLDQLSNDNKQNEYYLTDLVSWASKNSLKL
;
A
#
# COMPACT_ATOMS: atom_id res chain seq x y z
N GLY A 1 -8.91 -11.09 -10.14
CA GLY A 1 -8.64 -11.91 -8.97
C GLY A 1 -9.83 -12.75 -8.56
N HIS A 2 -9.69 -13.52 -7.48
CA HIS A 2 -10.77 -14.36 -6.96
C HIS A 2 -12.02 -13.53 -6.63
N GLY A 3 -13.21 -13.97 -7.09
CA GLY A 3 -14.47 -13.28 -6.80
C GLY A 3 -14.69 -11.96 -7.57
N ALA A 4 -13.88 -11.61 -8.57
CA ALA A 4 -13.98 -10.35 -9.30
C ALA A 4 -15.40 -10.03 -9.78
N LYS A 5 -16.08 -11.00 -10.39
CA LYS A 5 -17.46 -10.84 -10.88
C LYS A 5 -18.47 -10.53 -9.76
N LEU A 6 -18.27 -11.07 -8.56
CA LEU A 6 -19.13 -10.79 -7.41
C LEU A 6 -18.91 -9.36 -6.89
N ILE A 7 -17.66 -8.90 -6.90
CA ILE A 7 -17.31 -7.51 -6.52
C ILE A 7 -17.90 -6.53 -7.52
N GLU A 8 -17.76 -6.78 -8.81
CA GLU A 8 -18.33 -5.94 -9.87
C GLU A 8 -19.86 -5.85 -9.78
N ALA A 9 -20.54 -6.98 -9.57
CA ALA A 9 -22.00 -7.01 -9.39
C ALA A 9 -22.40 -6.20 -8.15
N HIS A 10 -21.70 -6.38 -7.01
CA HIS A 10 -21.99 -5.66 -5.77
C HIS A 10 -21.80 -4.15 -5.91
N LEU A 11 -20.72 -3.70 -6.56
CA LEU A 11 -20.45 -2.28 -6.81
C LEU A 11 -21.48 -1.68 -7.78
N GLY A 12 -21.93 -2.43 -8.79
CA GLY A 12 -22.97 -2.00 -9.72
C GLY A 12 -24.32 -1.80 -9.03
N GLU A 13 -24.70 -2.69 -8.10
CA GLU A 13 -25.95 -2.62 -7.35
C GLU A 13 -25.95 -1.61 -6.20
N ASN A 14 -24.80 -1.41 -5.57
CA ASN A 14 -24.66 -0.63 -4.34
C ASN A 14 -23.73 0.58 -4.50
N SER A 15 -23.67 1.18 -5.69
CA SER A 15 -22.83 2.36 -5.91
C SER A 15 -23.14 3.45 -4.87
N PRO A 16 -22.17 3.85 -4.03
CA PRO A 16 -22.45 4.66 -2.83
C PRO A 16 -22.83 6.11 -3.14
N SER A 17 -22.67 6.56 -4.38
CA SER A 17 -23.02 7.92 -4.80
C SER A 17 -23.02 8.06 -6.32
N THR A 18 -23.97 8.80 -6.86
CA THR A 18 -24.04 9.16 -8.29
C THR A 18 -22.89 10.09 -8.72
N SER A 19 -22.17 10.69 -7.77
CA SER A 19 -21.04 11.60 -8.02
C SER A 19 -19.68 10.89 -8.01
N MET A 20 -19.61 9.65 -7.50
CA MET A 20 -18.36 8.90 -7.44
C MET A 20 -18.18 8.09 -8.73
N LYS A 21 -17.07 8.33 -9.43
CA LYS A 21 -16.65 7.49 -10.55
C LYS A 21 -15.85 6.31 -10.00
N TRP A 22 -16.13 5.12 -10.49
CA TRP A 22 -15.38 3.93 -10.15
C TRP A 22 -15.12 3.08 -11.39
N SER A 23 -14.07 2.29 -11.35
CA SER A 23 -13.72 1.30 -12.36
C SER A 23 -13.15 0.06 -11.68
N THR A 24 -13.19 -1.07 -12.38
CA THR A 24 -12.56 -2.31 -11.94
C THR A 24 -11.45 -2.70 -12.88
N HIS A 25 -10.36 -3.21 -12.31
CA HIS A 25 -9.21 -3.72 -13.06
C HIS A 25 -8.91 -5.14 -12.60
N LEU A 26 -8.94 -6.07 -13.55
CA LEU A 26 -8.71 -7.48 -13.24
C LEU A 26 -7.21 -7.73 -13.07
N GLN A 27 -6.82 -8.25 -11.91
CA GLN A 27 -5.47 -8.76 -11.68
C GLN A 27 -5.43 -10.26 -12.04
N GLU A 28 -4.76 -10.61 -13.15
CA GLU A 28 -4.58 -11.99 -13.59
C GLU A 28 -3.23 -12.12 -14.35
N PRO A 29 -2.30 -12.98 -13.87
CA PRO A 29 -2.34 -13.73 -12.61
C PRO A 29 -2.20 -12.84 -11.36
N GLN A 30 -2.50 -13.40 -10.18
CA GLN A 30 -2.34 -12.71 -8.90
C GLN A 30 -0.87 -12.83 -8.44
N LEU A 31 -0.07 -11.78 -8.67
CA LEU A 31 1.36 -11.76 -8.39
C LEU A 31 1.73 -10.78 -7.27
N GLY A 32 0.83 -10.56 -6.31
CA GLY A 32 1.09 -9.75 -5.13
C GLY A 32 0.43 -8.37 -5.15
N THR A 33 0.61 -7.63 -4.06
CA THR A 33 -0.06 -6.34 -3.80
C THR A 33 0.46 -5.21 -4.69
N GLY A 34 1.76 -5.18 -4.98
CA GLY A 34 2.36 -4.25 -5.94
C GLY A 34 1.83 -4.50 -7.35
N HIS A 35 1.73 -5.78 -7.76
CA HIS A 35 1.16 -6.14 -9.05
C HIS A 35 -0.32 -5.70 -9.17
N ALA A 36 -1.09 -5.74 -8.07
CA ALA A 36 -2.47 -5.23 -8.09
C ALA A 36 -2.52 -3.73 -8.41
N LEU A 37 -1.62 -2.93 -7.83
CA LEU A 37 -1.54 -1.50 -8.12
C LEU A 37 -1.06 -1.24 -9.56
N MET A 38 -0.16 -2.07 -10.11
CA MET A 38 0.26 -1.96 -11.52
C MET A 38 -0.92 -2.12 -12.49
N GLN A 39 -1.95 -2.94 -12.16
CA GLN A 39 -3.11 -3.15 -13.03
C GLN A 39 -3.99 -1.91 -13.18
N VAL A 40 -3.87 -0.93 -12.31
CA VAL A 40 -4.70 0.29 -12.36
C VAL A 40 -3.96 1.49 -12.98
N LYS A 41 -2.69 1.35 -13.38
CA LYS A 41 -1.87 2.43 -13.97
C LYS A 41 -2.58 3.11 -15.14
N ASP A 42 -3.08 2.33 -16.10
CA ASP A 42 -3.78 2.86 -17.28
C ASP A 42 -5.05 3.66 -16.90
N GLY A 43 -5.74 3.23 -15.82
CA GLY A 43 -6.89 3.94 -15.28
C GLY A 43 -6.55 5.25 -14.56
N LEU A 44 -5.26 5.47 -14.27
CA LEU A 44 -4.72 6.66 -13.61
C LEU A 44 -3.97 7.58 -14.57
N GLU A 45 -4.02 7.30 -15.88
CA GLU A 45 -3.37 8.15 -16.89
C GLU A 45 -3.87 9.60 -16.78
N GLY A 46 -2.94 10.54 -16.66
CA GLY A 46 -3.21 11.97 -16.48
C GLY A 46 -3.68 12.37 -15.08
N PHE A 47 -3.86 11.43 -14.15
CA PHE A 47 -4.15 11.76 -12.76
C PHE A 47 -2.91 12.37 -12.08
N GLN A 48 -3.14 13.44 -11.32
CA GLN A 48 -2.11 14.07 -10.47
C GLN A 48 -2.73 14.35 -9.10
N GLY A 49 -2.12 13.80 -8.07
CA GLY A 49 -2.63 13.98 -6.69
C GLY A 49 -2.25 12.83 -5.76
N ASP A 50 -2.95 12.78 -4.64
CA ASP A 50 -2.72 11.76 -3.63
C ASP A 50 -3.61 10.54 -3.90
N LEU A 51 -3.00 9.38 -4.04
CA LEU A 51 -3.66 8.10 -4.22
C LEU A 51 -3.72 7.36 -2.89
N ILE A 52 -4.92 7.09 -2.38
CA ILE A 52 -5.10 6.21 -1.23
C ILE A 52 -5.21 4.77 -1.73
N VAL A 53 -4.34 3.91 -1.21
CA VAL A 53 -4.40 2.46 -1.42
C VAL A 53 -4.83 1.80 -0.12
N THR A 54 -5.86 0.97 -0.18
CA THR A 54 -6.39 0.24 0.97
C THR A 54 -6.76 -1.18 0.60
N VAL A 55 -6.83 -2.06 1.60
CA VAL A 55 -7.30 -3.43 1.46
C VAL A 55 -8.81 -3.50 1.64
N GLY A 56 -9.46 -4.47 0.96
CA GLY A 56 -10.92 -4.65 1.02
C GLY A 56 -11.43 -5.37 2.26
N ASP A 57 -10.54 -5.94 3.08
CA ASP A 57 -10.86 -6.72 4.28
C ASP A 57 -10.63 -5.97 5.60
N ALA A 58 -10.58 -4.64 5.55
CA ALA A 58 -10.48 -3.76 6.72
C ALA A 58 -11.82 -3.05 7.05
N PRO A 59 -12.88 -3.77 7.45
CA PRO A 59 -14.24 -3.22 7.58
C PRO A 59 -14.38 -2.19 8.71
N LEU A 60 -13.43 -2.13 9.63
CA LEU A 60 -13.43 -1.18 10.76
C LEU A 60 -12.62 0.09 10.47
N LEU A 61 -12.07 0.24 9.27
CA LEU A 61 -11.35 1.45 8.87
C LEU A 61 -12.29 2.65 8.87
N LYS A 62 -11.93 3.68 9.64
CA LYS A 62 -12.73 4.90 9.78
C LYS A 62 -12.30 5.97 8.79
N GLY A 63 -13.26 6.78 8.33
CA GLY A 63 -12.98 7.92 7.46
C GLY A 63 -12.01 8.93 8.07
N ASP A 64 -12.10 9.19 9.38
CA ASP A 64 -11.20 10.09 10.11
C ASP A 64 -9.73 9.60 10.08
N THR A 65 -9.51 8.28 10.06
CA THR A 65 -8.17 7.69 9.93
C THR A 65 -7.58 8.01 8.54
N LEU A 66 -8.38 7.83 7.48
CA LEU A 66 -7.96 8.16 6.12
C LEU A 66 -7.71 9.66 5.95
N GLN A 67 -8.57 10.52 6.50
CA GLN A 67 -8.37 11.96 6.48
C GLN A 67 -7.08 12.36 7.19
N SER A 68 -6.78 11.74 8.33
CA SER A 68 -5.54 11.99 9.07
C SER A 68 -4.30 11.54 8.31
N LEU A 69 -4.38 10.39 7.62
CA LEU A 69 -3.32 9.88 6.76
C LEU A 69 -3.01 10.87 5.62
N VAL A 70 -4.04 11.32 4.89
CA VAL A 70 -3.89 12.28 3.79
C VAL A 70 -3.37 13.63 4.29
N ARG A 71 -3.90 14.13 5.43
CA ARG A 71 -3.41 15.37 6.02
C ARG A 71 -1.92 15.27 6.32
N LYS A 72 -1.49 14.20 7.01
CA LYS A 72 -0.07 13.99 7.34
C LYS A 72 0.80 13.86 6.10
N HIS A 73 0.33 13.15 5.07
CA HIS A 73 1.00 13.01 3.78
C HIS A 73 1.31 14.38 3.14
N ARG A 74 0.30 15.27 3.13
CA ARG A 74 0.42 16.61 2.55
C ARG A 74 1.27 17.57 3.40
N GLU A 75 1.09 17.56 4.72
CA GLU A 75 1.87 18.38 5.64
C GLU A 75 3.37 18.06 5.53
N ASP A 76 3.69 16.79 5.35
CA ASP A 76 5.07 16.36 5.22
C ASP A 76 5.61 16.42 3.78
N ASP A 77 4.77 16.70 2.79
CA ASP A 77 5.10 16.58 1.36
C ASP A 77 5.75 15.22 1.05
N ALA A 78 5.14 14.16 1.61
CA ALA A 78 5.70 12.82 1.54
C ALA A 78 5.45 12.17 0.17
N MET A 79 6.36 11.29 -0.25
CA MET A 79 6.20 10.45 -1.44
C MET A 79 5.28 9.25 -1.14
N VAL A 80 5.49 8.63 0.01
CA VAL A 80 4.73 7.51 0.52
C VAL A 80 4.44 7.72 2.00
N THR A 81 3.20 7.63 2.40
CA THR A 81 2.80 7.61 3.81
C THR A 81 2.11 6.30 4.11
N VAL A 82 2.51 5.65 5.19
CA VAL A 82 2.02 4.33 5.59
C VAL A 82 1.24 4.44 6.89
N LEU A 83 0.09 3.80 6.97
CA LEU A 83 -0.57 3.57 8.24
C LEU A 83 0.07 2.36 8.93
N SER A 84 0.65 2.59 10.11
CA SER A 84 1.21 1.54 10.96
C SER A 84 0.46 1.40 12.28
N ALA A 85 0.66 0.30 12.95
CA ALA A 85 0.16 0.06 14.30
C ALA A 85 1.21 -0.67 15.14
N ILE A 86 1.23 -0.40 16.44
CA ILE A 86 2.03 -1.16 17.40
C ILE A 86 1.11 -2.22 18.01
N VAL A 87 1.51 -3.49 17.89
CA VAL A 87 0.74 -4.64 18.38
C VAL A 87 1.60 -5.54 19.24
N GLU A 88 1.00 -6.21 20.22
CA GLU A 88 1.72 -7.15 21.12
C GLU A 88 2.13 -8.42 20.38
N ASP A 89 1.29 -8.91 19.47
CA ASP A 89 1.54 -10.11 18.68
C ASP A 89 1.45 -9.79 17.18
N PRO A 90 2.59 -9.47 16.53
CA PRO A 90 2.64 -9.06 15.13
C PRO A 90 2.30 -10.14 14.10
N LYS A 91 2.29 -11.41 14.47
CA LYS A 91 1.95 -12.55 13.60
C LYS A 91 2.55 -12.44 12.19
N SER A 92 1.67 -12.51 11.16
CA SER A 92 2.03 -12.48 9.74
C SER A 92 2.10 -11.08 9.12
N TYR A 93 1.90 -10.02 9.89
CA TYR A 93 1.98 -8.66 9.36
C TYR A 93 3.40 -8.29 8.91
N GLY A 94 3.52 -7.44 7.91
CA GLY A 94 4.79 -6.80 7.54
C GLY A 94 5.32 -5.92 8.68
N ARG A 95 6.64 -5.93 8.88
CA ARG A 95 7.33 -5.17 9.95
C ARG A 95 7.83 -3.84 9.43
N VAL A 96 7.50 -2.75 10.12
CA VAL A 96 8.03 -1.42 9.80
C VAL A 96 9.43 -1.30 10.40
N VAL A 97 10.42 -1.19 9.52
CA VAL A 97 11.83 -1.07 9.90
C VAL A 97 12.22 0.39 9.93
N ARG A 98 12.86 0.81 11.02
CA ARG A 98 13.35 2.18 11.20
C ARG A 98 14.86 2.21 11.42
N ASP A 99 15.47 3.30 11.01
CA ASP A 99 16.89 3.56 11.27
C ASP A 99 17.12 4.15 12.68
N SER A 100 18.38 4.46 12.98
CA SER A 100 18.80 5.07 14.26
C SER A 100 18.23 6.47 14.49
N GLN A 101 17.71 7.13 13.45
CA GLN A 101 17.07 8.45 13.51
C GLN A 101 15.54 8.33 13.54
N ASN A 102 15.03 7.09 13.74
CA ASN A 102 13.60 6.76 13.76
C ASN A 102 12.87 7.01 12.41
N GLN A 103 13.62 7.10 11.29
CA GLN A 103 13.03 7.21 9.97
C GLN A 103 12.68 5.81 9.44
N ILE A 104 11.54 5.70 8.75
CA ILE A 104 11.16 4.45 8.08
C ILE A 104 12.14 4.18 6.94
N THR A 105 12.69 2.98 6.88
CA THR A 105 13.61 2.56 5.82
C THR A 105 13.07 1.44 4.96
N ALA A 106 12.20 0.60 5.53
CA ALA A 106 11.60 -0.53 4.83
C ALA A 106 10.34 -1.01 5.55
N ILE A 107 9.53 -1.76 4.82
CA ILE A 107 8.55 -2.68 5.39
C ILE A 107 8.93 -4.07 4.90
N VAL A 108 9.17 -4.99 5.83
CA VAL A 108 9.61 -6.36 5.52
C VAL A 108 8.47 -7.33 5.83
N GLU A 109 8.04 -8.08 4.84
CA GLU A 109 7.01 -9.11 5.01
C GLU A 109 7.48 -10.19 6.00
N ALA A 110 6.58 -10.70 6.84
CA ALA A 110 6.95 -11.63 7.91
C ALA A 110 7.69 -12.88 7.42
N LYS A 111 7.38 -13.36 6.22
CA LYS A 111 8.05 -14.54 5.61
C LYS A 111 9.48 -14.26 5.19
N ASP A 112 9.83 -13.01 4.88
CA ASP A 112 11.15 -12.58 4.45
C ASP A 112 11.99 -11.98 5.58
N ALA A 113 11.34 -11.69 6.73
CA ALA A 113 11.97 -11.07 7.88
C ALA A 113 13.06 -11.95 8.52
N THR A 114 14.13 -11.31 9.00
CA THR A 114 15.15 -11.93 9.84
C THR A 114 14.61 -12.20 11.25
N GLU A 115 15.34 -12.97 12.06
CA GLU A 115 14.97 -13.22 13.46
C GLU A 115 14.91 -11.93 14.31
N GLU A 116 15.69 -10.93 13.97
CA GLU A 116 15.67 -9.62 14.63
C GLU A 116 14.42 -8.83 14.18
N GLN A 117 14.17 -8.76 12.87
CA GLN A 117 13.04 -8.04 12.31
C GLN A 117 11.69 -8.62 12.78
N ILE A 118 11.58 -9.95 12.91
CA ILE A 118 10.33 -10.59 13.34
C ILE A 118 9.88 -10.14 14.74
N ARG A 119 10.79 -9.63 15.58
CA ARG A 119 10.52 -9.13 16.93
C ARG A 119 9.99 -7.69 16.94
N ILE A 120 10.02 -7.00 15.82
CA ILE A 120 9.47 -5.64 15.70
C ILE A 120 7.96 -5.69 15.90
N CYS A 121 7.46 -4.88 16.82
CA CYS A 121 6.03 -4.78 17.15
C CYS A 121 5.28 -3.75 16.29
N GLU A 122 5.98 -2.88 15.55
CA GLU A 122 5.35 -1.96 14.60
C GLU A 122 5.07 -2.69 13.29
N VAL A 123 3.78 -2.73 12.92
CA VAL A 123 3.30 -3.48 11.76
C VAL A 123 2.67 -2.57 10.71
N ASN A 124 2.74 -3.00 9.47
CA ASN A 124 2.07 -2.39 8.35
C ASN A 124 0.57 -2.73 8.36
N ALA A 125 -0.29 -1.71 8.33
CA ALA A 125 -1.74 -1.92 8.23
C ALA A 125 -2.24 -2.08 6.77
N ALA A 126 -1.32 -2.13 5.79
CA ALA A 126 -1.60 -2.22 4.36
C ALA A 126 -2.49 -1.07 3.82
N ILE A 127 -2.35 0.11 4.39
CA ILE A 127 -3.04 1.33 3.98
C ILE A 127 -1.99 2.40 3.73
N TYR A 128 -2.05 3.01 2.54
CA TYR A 128 -1.03 3.94 2.06
C TYR A 128 -1.66 5.20 1.49
N CYS A 129 -0.93 6.31 1.55
CA CYS A 129 -1.14 7.48 0.72
C CYS A 129 0.12 7.69 -0.13
N LEU A 130 -0.06 7.78 -1.44
CA LEU A 130 1.01 7.80 -2.43
C LEU A 130 0.90 9.09 -3.26
N LYS A 131 2.00 9.78 -3.51
CA LYS A 131 2.04 10.93 -4.39
C LYS A 131 2.11 10.47 -5.85
N TRP A 132 1.00 10.61 -6.57
CA TRP A 132 0.89 10.19 -7.98
C TRP A 132 1.00 11.39 -8.92
N PRO A 133 1.73 11.30 -10.04
CA PRO A 133 2.36 10.10 -10.62
C PRO A 133 3.78 9.80 -10.13
N GLU A 134 4.35 10.60 -9.23
CA GLU A 134 5.77 10.54 -8.87
C GLU A 134 6.18 9.15 -8.35
N VAL A 135 5.29 8.46 -7.64
CA VAL A 135 5.56 7.09 -7.12
C VAL A 135 5.54 6.02 -8.22
N GLU A 136 5.04 6.34 -9.42
CA GLU A 136 4.91 5.38 -10.54
C GLU A 136 6.27 4.80 -10.95
N ALA A 137 7.33 5.61 -10.94
CA ALA A 137 8.68 5.14 -11.22
C ALA A 137 9.15 4.07 -10.23
N GLY A 138 8.66 4.11 -8.98
CA GLY A 138 8.93 3.08 -7.98
C GLY A 138 8.22 1.77 -8.27
N LEU A 139 7.00 1.81 -8.81
CA LEU A 139 6.27 0.60 -9.20
C LEU A 139 7.02 -0.19 -10.29
N ASP A 140 7.67 0.50 -11.21
CA ASP A 140 8.45 -0.13 -12.29
C ASP A 140 9.77 -0.76 -11.77
N GLN A 141 10.17 -0.45 -10.54
CA GLN A 141 11.35 -1.01 -9.88
C GLN A 141 11.02 -2.16 -8.91
N LEU A 142 9.75 -2.49 -8.72
CA LEU A 142 9.38 -3.61 -7.87
C LEU A 142 9.88 -4.93 -8.45
N SER A 143 10.37 -5.80 -7.58
CA SER A 143 10.86 -7.13 -7.93
C SER A 143 10.00 -8.20 -7.24
N ASN A 144 9.95 -9.38 -7.81
CA ASN A 144 9.35 -10.56 -7.19
C ASN A 144 10.41 -11.56 -6.67
N ASP A 145 11.66 -11.12 -6.51
CA ASP A 145 12.73 -11.93 -5.93
C ASP A 145 12.62 -11.96 -4.39
N ASN A 146 11.64 -12.71 -3.91
CA ASN A 146 11.33 -12.91 -2.51
C ASN A 146 10.72 -14.30 -2.30
N LYS A 147 10.51 -14.73 -1.05
CA LYS A 147 10.02 -16.08 -0.72
C LYS A 147 8.65 -16.43 -1.28
N GLN A 148 7.84 -15.44 -1.66
CA GLN A 148 6.50 -15.66 -2.22
C GLN A 148 6.48 -15.54 -3.75
N ASN A 149 7.56 -15.08 -4.40
CA ASN A 149 7.63 -14.72 -5.82
C ASN A 149 6.55 -13.70 -6.21
N GLU A 150 6.29 -12.72 -5.35
CA GLU A 150 5.27 -11.70 -5.50
C GLU A 150 5.87 -10.29 -5.57
N TYR A 151 5.24 -9.40 -6.31
CA TYR A 151 5.57 -7.97 -6.28
C TYR A 151 4.90 -7.34 -5.04
N TYR A 152 5.69 -7.02 -4.03
CA TYR A 152 5.19 -6.43 -2.80
C TYR A 152 5.03 -4.91 -2.93
N LEU A 153 3.86 -4.39 -2.58
CA LEU A 153 3.65 -2.94 -2.50
C LEU A 153 4.53 -2.30 -1.42
N THR A 154 4.86 -3.05 -0.38
CA THR A 154 5.75 -2.64 0.71
C THR A 154 7.16 -2.27 0.22
N ASP A 155 7.61 -2.79 -0.92
CA ASP A 155 8.92 -2.47 -1.49
C ASP A 155 9.01 -1.02 -2.01
N LEU A 156 7.88 -0.35 -2.26
CA LEU A 156 7.86 1.10 -2.54
C LEU A 156 8.47 1.93 -1.39
N VAL A 157 8.31 1.49 -0.15
CA VAL A 157 8.90 2.16 1.01
C VAL A 157 10.42 2.06 0.95
N SER A 158 10.95 0.87 0.67
CA SER A 158 12.39 0.65 0.49
C SER A 158 12.95 1.43 -0.69
N TRP A 159 12.21 1.47 -1.80
CA TRP A 159 12.57 2.27 -2.98
C TRP A 159 12.61 3.76 -2.65
N ALA A 160 11.60 4.30 -1.99
CA ALA A 160 11.53 5.71 -1.61
C ALA A 160 12.68 6.08 -0.64
N SER A 161 12.93 5.24 0.37
CA SER A 161 14.04 5.43 1.32
C SER A 161 15.41 5.46 0.60
N LYS A 162 15.68 4.50 -0.28
CA LYS A 162 16.94 4.42 -1.05
C LYS A 162 17.17 5.62 -1.97
N ASN A 163 16.09 6.25 -2.44
CA ASN A 163 16.14 7.44 -3.29
C ASN A 163 16.04 8.75 -2.47
N SER A 164 16.15 8.69 -1.14
CA SER A 164 16.05 9.85 -0.24
C SER A 164 14.74 10.63 -0.41
N LEU A 165 13.68 9.94 -0.80
CA LEU A 165 12.35 10.51 -0.88
C LEU A 165 11.69 10.49 0.50
N LYS A 166 10.83 11.45 0.77
CA LYS A 166 10.20 11.60 2.08
C LYS A 166 9.13 10.52 2.33
N LEU A 167 9.20 9.90 3.50
CA LEU A 167 8.30 8.87 4.00
C LEU A 167 7.55 9.36 5.24
#